data_245c1e4a283705f392c506d9c9c8fa01
#
_entry.id   245c1e4a283705f392c506d9c9c8fa01
#
_cell.length_a   1.000
_cell.length_b   1.000
_cell.length_c   1.000
_cell.angle_alpha   90.00
_cell.angle_beta   90.00
_cell.angle_gamma   90.00
#
_symmetry.space_group_name_H-M   'P 1'
#
loop_
_entity.id
_entity.type
_entity.pdbx_description
1 polymer ?
#
loop_
_entity_poly.entity_id
_entity_poly.type
_entity_poly.pdbx_seq_one_letter_code
_entity_poly.pdbx_strand_id
1 'polypeptide(L)'
;MNTLQTLWKNKALRNWSIGVIVLVILFFIVRGLLRPNVSPSGIPVQAQVVSIEVVETIETSGALQAQPFASLAWKTSGVVELINVKPGDFVQAGDILLALLPESTSGSIVSAQADLVNAQETLEELLNSDTALIEAEQAVDDAEEDYQKAYNWRVQLNGKVDIKEYVYDQQGQLKLKEYKGYAGKETIEQADRDLALAESKLNDARREYERLLQGEDSAKVAAAKASVEASQATINSLYLLAPFDGQILSLDNRVGDSVESGEISVNIADLTNLYVEAQIDESDIANVKLGNHAEITVDAANGVVFTGQVSAINPVGETVSNVVKYTVRVDLDSLDEDIFLPLGATANVVIQVKEAELTLAVPIIAIQNDEKSEYVLVLEGNGSTRRVNVIGGAIVGDLVAVTGDLKEGDRVSLILTNADDLQGQGPNPFGGGRP
;
A
#
# COMPACT_ATOMS: atom_id res chain seq x y z
N MET A 1 -74.74 -68.92 3.00
CA MET A 1 -74.27 -69.80 1.90
C MET A 1 -75.47 -70.46 1.22
N ASN A 2 -76.26 -69.85 0.41
CA ASN A 2 -77.35 -70.54 -0.38
C ASN A 2 -78.02 -69.67 -1.42
N THR A 3 -77.30 -68.71 -2.05
CA THR A 3 -77.92 -67.89 -3.12
C THR A 3 -77.17 -67.91 -4.44
N LEU A 4 -76.02 -68.60 -4.53
CA LEU A 4 -75.19 -68.75 -5.78
C LEU A 4 -75.40 -70.02 -6.55
N GLN A 5 -76.11 -71.08 -6.01
CA GLN A 5 -76.30 -72.35 -6.65
C GLN A 5 -77.58 -72.43 -7.58
N THR A 6 -78.48 -71.46 -7.49
CA THR A 6 -79.71 -71.47 -8.30
C THR A 6 -79.61 -70.76 -9.67
N LEU A 7 -78.54 -69.98 -9.91
CA LEU A 7 -78.35 -69.27 -11.16
C LEU A 7 -77.67 -70.12 -12.30
N TRP A 8 -77.15 -71.27 -12.00
CA TRP A 8 -76.41 -72.16 -12.96
C TRP A 8 -77.27 -73.17 -13.71
N LYS A 9 -78.56 -73.26 -13.37
CA LYS A 9 -79.46 -74.20 -14.01
C LYS A 9 -80.19 -73.69 -15.27
N ASN A 10 -80.12 -72.43 -15.58
CA ASN A 10 -80.79 -71.85 -16.75
C ASN A 10 -79.75 -71.69 -17.90
N LYS A 11 -79.86 -72.55 -18.92
CA LYS A 11 -78.90 -72.55 -20.07
C LYS A 11 -78.80 -71.19 -20.79
N ALA A 12 -79.89 -70.44 -20.79
CA ALA A 12 -79.94 -69.13 -21.44
C ALA A 12 -79.11 -68.05 -20.65
N LEU A 13 -79.13 -68.04 -19.29
CA LEU A 13 -78.40 -67.13 -18.49
C LEU A 13 -76.92 -67.47 -18.48
N ARG A 14 -76.55 -68.75 -18.58
CA ARG A 14 -75.14 -69.19 -18.64
C ARG A 14 -74.49 -68.76 -19.96
N ASN A 15 -75.20 -68.86 -21.07
CA ASN A 15 -74.69 -68.43 -22.38
C ASN A 15 -74.57 -66.88 -22.45
N TRP A 16 -75.45 -66.14 -21.74
CA TRP A 16 -75.40 -64.71 -21.71
C TRP A 16 -74.23 -64.22 -20.83
N SER A 17 -73.98 -64.84 -19.68
CA SER A 17 -72.84 -64.55 -18.84
C SER A 17 -71.48 -64.87 -19.49
N ILE A 18 -71.38 -65.95 -20.26
CA ILE A 18 -70.21 -66.23 -21.06
C ILE A 18 -70.01 -65.18 -22.16
N GLY A 19 -71.08 -64.72 -22.81
CA GLY A 19 -71.03 -63.69 -23.83
C GLY A 19 -70.52 -62.33 -23.25
N VAL A 20 -70.98 -61.98 -22.05
CA VAL A 20 -70.48 -60.75 -21.36
C VAL A 20 -69.03 -60.87 -20.97
N ILE A 21 -68.57 -62.01 -20.46
CA ILE A 21 -67.16 -62.26 -20.10
C ILE A 21 -66.28 -62.20 -21.34
N VAL A 22 -66.68 -62.75 -22.44
CA VAL A 22 -65.96 -62.72 -23.72
C VAL A 22 -65.88 -61.27 -24.23
N LEU A 23 -66.98 -60.52 -24.13
CA LEU A 23 -67.02 -59.06 -24.50
C LEU A 23 -66.11 -58.20 -23.63
N VAL A 24 -66.07 -58.46 -22.32
CA VAL A 24 -65.13 -57.76 -21.40
C VAL A 24 -63.68 -58.14 -21.71
N ILE A 25 -63.41 -59.39 -21.97
CA ILE A 25 -62.04 -59.85 -22.37
C ILE A 25 -61.64 -59.19 -23.69
N LEU A 26 -62.54 -59.19 -24.68
CA LEU A 26 -62.30 -58.59 -25.99
C LEU A 26 -62.09 -57.05 -25.82
N PHE A 27 -62.88 -56.40 -24.95
CA PHE A 27 -62.69 -55.00 -24.64
C PHE A 27 -61.31 -54.68 -24.01
N PHE A 28 -60.81 -55.55 -23.09
CA PHE A 28 -59.49 -55.37 -22.53
C PHE A 28 -58.36 -55.68 -23.51
N ILE A 29 -58.58 -56.63 -24.42
CA ILE A 29 -57.62 -56.94 -25.50
C ILE A 29 -57.54 -55.79 -26.49
N VAL A 30 -58.69 -55.28 -26.97
CA VAL A 30 -58.76 -54.11 -27.87
C VAL A 30 -58.20 -52.87 -27.20
N ARG A 31 -58.48 -52.66 -25.90
CA ARG A 31 -57.92 -51.55 -25.13
C ARG A 31 -56.41 -51.71 -24.90
N GLY A 32 -55.91 -52.96 -24.81
CA GLY A 32 -54.49 -53.26 -24.74
C GLY A 32 -53.76 -53.03 -26.06
N LEU A 33 -54.43 -53.32 -27.20
CA LEU A 33 -53.88 -53.09 -28.55
C LEU A 33 -54.00 -51.61 -29.02
N LEU A 34 -54.93 -50.86 -28.44
CA LEU A 34 -55.14 -49.42 -28.71
C LEU A 34 -54.47 -48.51 -27.70
N ARG A 35 -53.54 -49.00 -26.86
CA ARG A 35 -52.69 -48.07 -26.09
C ARG A 35 -51.79 -47.34 -27.09
N PRO A 36 -51.98 -46.05 -27.29
CA PRO A 36 -50.96 -45.31 -28.04
C PRO A 36 -49.63 -45.48 -27.29
N ASN A 37 -48.64 -45.98 -28.01
CA ASN A 37 -47.26 -45.92 -27.56
C ASN A 37 -46.88 -44.46 -27.50
N VAL A 38 -47.23 -43.78 -26.39
CA VAL A 38 -46.72 -42.47 -26.10
C VAL A 38 -45.29 -42.68 -25.68
N SER A 39 -44.40 -42.74 -26.65
CA SER A 39 -43.01 -42.42 -26.40
C SER A 39 -43.01 -41.05 -25.69
N PRO A 40 -42.35 -40.88 -24.58
CA PRO A 40 -42.18 -39.56 -24.00
C PRO A 40 -41.31 -38.76 -24.96
N SER A 41 -41.90 -38.08 -25.92
CA SER A 41 -41.28 -36.99 -26.64
C SER A 41 -41.18 -35.86 -25.65
N GLY A 42 -40.25 -35.99 -24.70
CA GLY A 42 -39.78 -34.82 -23.98
C GLY A 42 -39.22 -33.91 -25.06
N ILE A 43 -39.79 -32.73 -25.20
CA ILE A 43 -39.19 -31.66 -26.00
C ILE A 43 -37.81 -31.49 -25.37
N PRO A 44 -36.69 -31.77 -26.06
CA PRO A 44 -35.40 -31.56 -25.46
C PRO A 44 -35.34 -30.08 -25.09
N VAL A 45 -35.24 -29.81 -23.81
CA VAL A 45 -34.97 -28.43 -23.36
C VAL A 45 -33.63 -28.07 -23.94
N GLN A 46 -33.59 -27.01 -24.70
CA GLN A 46 -32.41 -26.56 -25.45
C GLN A 46 -31.89 -25.27 -24.81
N ALA A 47 -30.60 -25.15 -24.78
CA ALA A 47 -29.92 -23.88 -24.50
C ALA A 47 -29.02 -23.52 -25.69
N GLN A 48 -28.66 -22.27 -25.78
CA GLN A 48 -27.70 -21.80 -26.78
C GLN A 48 -26.32 -21.65 -26.17
N VAL A 49 -25.30 -21.94 -26.94
CA VAL A 49 -23.92 -21.55 -26.62
C VAL A 49 -23.84 -20.03 -26.72
N VAL A 50 -23.42 -19.40 -25.66
CA VAL A 50 -23.28 -17.94 -25.56
C VAL A 50 -21.80 -17.59 -25.36
N SER A 51 -21.43 -16.39 -25.76
CA SER A 51 -20.12 -15.85 -25.44
C SER A 51 -20.23 -15.12 -24.09
N ILE A 52 -19.36 -15.48 -23.16
CA ILE A 52 -19.24 -14.79 -21.85
C ILE A 52 -17.84 -14.25 -21.68
N GLU A 53 -17.74 -13.17 -20.93
CA GLU A 53 -16.44 -12.67 -20.46
C GLU A 53 -16.03 -13.47 -19.24
N VAL A 54 -14.85 -14.08 -19.32
CA VAL A 54 -14.23 -14.78 -18.20
C VAL A 54 -13.03 -13.97 -17.73
N VAL A 55 -13.05 -13.58 -16.48
CA VAL A 55 -11.93 -12.91 -15.81
C VAL A 55 -11.27 -13.92 -14.88
N GLU A 56 -9.96 -14.07 -14.99
CA GLU A 56 -9.22 -14.86 -14.01
C GLU A 56 -8.96 -14.01 -12.78
N THR A 57 -9.44 -14.47 -11.64
CA THR A 57 -9.36 -13.74 -10.37
C THR A 57 -8.64 -14.56 -9.31
N ILE A 58 -7.97 -13.86 -8.40
CA ILE A 58 -7.41 -14.42 -7.17
C ILE A 58 -8.19 -13.85 -6.00
N GLU A 59 -8.79 -14.73 -5.21
CA GLU A 59 -9.50 -14.37 -3.99
C GLU A 59 -8.56 -14.46 -2.80
N THR A 60 -8.51 -13.42 -2.01
CA THR A 60 -7.67 -13.34 -0.82
C THR A 60 -8.34 -12.49 0.25
N SER A 61 -7.77 -12.49 1.45
CA SER A 61 -8.23 -11.62 2.52
C SER A 61 -7.06 -10.87 3.14
N GLY A 62 -7.39 -9.73 3.73
CA GLY A 62 -6.42 -8.87 4.39
C GLY A 62 -7.04 -7.99 5.45
N ALA A 63 -6.24 -7.11 6.03
CA ALA A 63 -6.69 -6.12 6.98
C ALA A 63 -6.74 -4.73 6.35
N LEU A 64 -7.80 -3.99 6.62
CA LEU A 64 -7.94 -2.61 6.21
C LEU A 64 -7.00 -1.72 7.03
N GLN A 65 -6.19 -0.91 6.35
CA GLN A 65 -5.20 -0.02 6.93
C GLN A 65 -5.38 1.40 6.39
N ALA A 66 -4.77 2.38 7.07
CA ALA A 66 -4.73 3.78 6.64
C ALA A 66 -3.30 4.26 6.48
N GLN A 67 -3.07 5.19 5.57
CA GLN A 67 -1.77 5.84 5.40
C GLN A 67 -1.95 7.32 5.06
N PRO A 68 -1.30 8.21 5.88
CA PRO A 68 -0.44 7.92 7.02
C PRO A 68 -1.18 7.41 8.26
N PHE A 69 -0.48 6.63 9.07
CA PHE A 69 -0.89 6.18 10.40
C PHE A 69 0.27 6.39 11.37
N ALA A 70 0.01 6.89 12.56
CA ALA A 70 1.03 7.06 13.59
C ALA A 70 0.50 6.73 14.99
N SER A 71 1.33 6.00 15.75
CA SER A 71 1.17 5.83 17.18
C SER A 71 2.11 6.81 17.89
N LEU A 72 1.55 7.80 18.52
CA LEU A 72 2.30 8.90 19.13
C LEU A 72 2.68 8.53 20.55
N ALA A 73 4.00 8.49 20.79
CA ALA A 73 4.58 8.16 22.08
C ALA A 73 5.28 9.37 22.70
N TRP A 74 5.26 9.45 24.03
CA TRP A 74 5.95 10.47 24.77
C TRP A 74 7.47 10.37 24.61
N LYS A 75 8.13 11.50 24.42
CA LYS A 75 9.60 11.58 24.36
C LYS A 75 10.25 11.73 25.73
N THR A 76 9.48 12.16 26.73
CA THR A 76 9.92 12.36 28.12
C THR A 76 8.85 11.88 29.09
N SER A 77 9.24 11.58 30.33
CA SER A 77 8.32 11.20 31.40
C SER A 77 7.76 12.44 32.11
N GLY A 78 6.53 12.36 32.60
CA GLY A 78 5.88 13.46 33.30
C GLY A 78 4.44 13.17 33.65
N VAL A 79 3.69 14.18 34.08
CA VAL A 79 2.26 14.11 34.36
C VAL A 79 1.48 14.85 33.29
N VAL A 80 0.42 14.26 32.76
CA VAL A 80 -0.44 14.89 31.77
C VAL A 80 -1.21 16.04 32.39
N GLU A 81 -0.99 17.26 31.88
CA GLU A 81 -1.66 18.48 32.34
C GLU A 81 -2.89 18.81 31.51
N LEU A 82 -2.76 18.66 30.19
CA LEU A 82 -3.76 19.11 29.23
C LEU A 82 -4.02 18.06 28.15
N ILE A 83 -5.28 17.90 27.78
CA ILE A 83 -5.77 17.09 26.70
C ILE A 83 -6.71 17.94 25.85
N ASN A 84 -6.33 18.24 24.60
CA ASN A 84 -7.09 19.11 23.71
C ASN A 84 -8.00 18.36 22.76
N VAL A 85 -7.89 17.03 22.69
CA VAL A 85 -8.54 16.20 21.68
C VAL A 85 -9.28 15.02 22.30
N LYS A 86 -10.20 14.46 21.53
CA LYS A 86 -10.94 13.24 21.86
C LYS A 86 -10.88 12.29 20.68
N PRO A 87 -11.08 10.99 20.90
CA PRO A 87 -11.29 10.05 19.80
C PRO A 87 -12.42 10.51 18.88
N GLY A 88 -12.14 10.53 17.56
CA GLY A 88 -13.04 11.02 16.52
C GLY A 88 -12.78 12.46 16.06
N ASP A 89 -12.01 13.28 16.80
CA ASP A 89 -11.68 14.64 16.40
C ASP A 89 -10.71 14.68 15.21
N PHE A 90 -10.92 15.63 14.29
CA PHE A 90 -9.98 15.96 13.24
C PHE A 90 -8.98 17.01 13.72
N VAL A 91 -7.70 16.81 13.38
CA VAL A 91 -6.60 17.67 13.76
C VAL A 91 -5.71 17.97 12.55
N GLN A 92 -4.99 19.09 12.61
CA GLN A 92 -4.03 19.49 11.59
C GLN A 92 -2.59 19.21 12.08
N ALA A 93 -1.68 19.07 11.13
CA ALA A 93 -0.26 18.91 11.42
C ALA A 93 0.27 20.06 12.28
N GLY A 94 0.94 19.71 13.39
CA GLY A 94 1.45 20.68 14.37
C GLY A 94 0.49 21.02 15.51
N ASP A 95 -0.76 20.59 15.49
CA ASP A 95 -1.69 20.80 16.60
C ASP A 95 -1.20 20.09 17.87
N ILE A 96 -1.33 20.80 19.01
CA ILE A 96 -0.99 20.23 20.32
C ILE A 96 -2.16 19.35 20.78
N LEU A 97 -1.92 18.05 20.82
CA LEU A 97 -2.90 17.05 21.24
C LEU A 97 -2.94 16.94 22.77
N LEU A 98 -1.77 16.71 23.38
CA LEU A 98 -1.58 16.61 24.81
C LEU A 98 -0.37 17.43 25.26
N ALA A 99 -0.36 17.83 26.53
CA ALA A 99 0.79 18.51 27.15
C ALA A 99 1.08 17.92 28.54
N LEU A 100 2.37 17.87 28.89
CA LEU A 100 2.84 17.49 30.21
C LEU A 100 3.02 18.74 31.09
N LEU A 101 2.80 18.56 32.38
CA LEU A 101 3.09 19.58 33.39
C LEU A 101 4.62 19.76 33.49
N PRO A 102 5.17 20.97 33.20
CA PRO A 102 6.62 21.18 33.12
C PRO A 102 7.35 20.80 34.42
N GLU A 103 6.74 21.12 35.59
CA GLU A 103 7.34 20.82 36.89
C GLU A 103 7.41 19.33 37.21
N SER A 104 6.65 18.49 36.51
CA SER A 104 6.65 17.02 36.68
C SER A 104 7.71 16.32 35.86
N THR A 105 8.36 17.05 34.95
CA THR A 105 9.30 16.48 33.98
C THR A 105 10.76 16.59 34.46
N SER A 106 11.68 16.06 33.68
CA SER A 106 13.12 16.11 34.01
C SER A 106 13.65 17.52 34.06
N GLY A 107 14.63 17.79 34.96
CA GLY A 107 15.32 19.09 35.05
C GLY A 107 15.97 19.55 33.74
N SER A 108 16.17 18.64 32.77
CA SER A 108 16.69 19.00 31.46
C SER A 108 15.73 19.90 30.66
N ILE A 109 14.42 19.84 30.89
CA ILE A 109 13.44 20.71 30.22
C ILE A 109 13.48 22.10 30.81
N VAL A 110 13.59 22.19 32.14
CA VAL A 110 13.75 23.49 32.81
C VAL A 110 15.06 24.18 32.38
N SER A 111 16.16 23.38 32.22
CA SER A 111 17.41 23.91 31.69
C SER A 111 17.24 24.37 30.23
N ALA A 112 16.55 23.57 29.39
CA ALA A 112 16.34 23.93 28.00
C ALA A 112 15.54 25.24 27.80
N GLN A 113 14.66 25.60 28.74
CA GLN A 113 13.99 26.90 28.71
C GLN A 113 14.98 28.05 28.89
N ALA A 114 15.90 27.92 29.86
CA ALA A 114 16.97 28.91 30.06
C ALA A 114 17.94 28.96 28.89
N ASP A 115 18.32 27.78 28.38
CA ASP A 115 19.21 27.65 27.24
C ASP A 115 18.61 28.23 25.95
N LEU A 116 17.29 28.11 25.77
CA LEU A 116 16.58 28.74 24.67
C LEU A 116 16.69 30.27 24.70
N VAL A 117 16.44 30.84 25.86
CA VAL A 117 16.56 32.33 26.03
C VAL A 117 17.98 32.78 25.74
N ASN A 118 19.00 32.12 26.30
CA ASN A 118 20.39 32.44 26.05
C ASN A 118 20.79 32.28 24.59
N ALA A 119 20.33 31.20 23.95
CA ALA A 119 20.60 30.92 22.53
C ALA A 119 19.92 31.95 21.60
N GLN A 120 18.69 32.35 21.94
CA GLN A 120 17.97 33.44 21.22
C GLN A 120 18.68 34.79 21.38
N GLU A 121 19.10 35.17 22.60
CA GLU A 121 19.88 36.37 22.83
C GLU A 121 21.18 36.34 22.02
N THR A 122 21.93 35.24 22.08
CA THR A 122 23.16 35.07 21.31
C THR A 122 22.90 35.18 19.79
N LEU A 123 21.82 34.59 19.28
CA LEU A 123 21.46 34.70 17.88
C LEU A 123 21.10 36.14 17.50
N GLU A 124 20.34 36.81 18.33
CA GLU A 124 19.96 38.22 18.13
C GLU A 124 21.19 39.13 18.15
N GLU A 125 22.09 38.94 19.10
CA GLU A 125 23.36 39.68 19.14
C GLU A 125 24.19 39.48 17.86
N LEU A 126 24.31 38.27 17.38
CA LEU A 126 25.04 37.94 16.16
C LEU A 126 24.38 38.54 14.90
N LEU A 127 23.05 38.57 14.85
CA LEU A 127 22.30 39.11 13.71
C LEU A 127 22.30 40.67 13.72
N ASN A 128 22.28 41.29 14.90
CA ASN A 128 22.22 42.72 15.05
C ASN A 128 23.60 43.36 15.24
N SER A 129 24.68 42.58 15.38
CA SER A 129 26.03 43.07 15.61
C SER A 129 26.73 43.37 14.28
N ASP A 130 26.87 44.66 13.98
CA ASP A 130 27.74 45.14 12.91
C ASP A 130 29.25 45.00 13.26
N THR A 131 29.58 44.62 14.49
CA THR A 131 30.96 44.54 14.99
C THR A 131 31.82 43.57 14.15
N ALA A 132 31.33 42.37 13.86
CA ALA A 132 32.06 41.41 13.06
C ALA A 132 32.27 41.89 11.62
N LEU A 133 31.31 42.62 11.07
CA LEU A 133 31.41 43.21 9.73
C LEU A 133 32.42 44.36 9.72
N ILE A 134 32.39 45.24 10.76
CA ILE A 134 33.34 46.35 10.91
C ILE A 134 34.76 45.82 11.13
N GLU A 135 34.95 44.81 11.96
CA GLU A 135 36.25 44.14 12.17
C GLU A 135 36.79 43.51 10.89
N ALA A 136 35.91 42.88 10.09
CA ALA A 136 36.30 42.29 8.80
C ALA A 136 36.63 43.37 7.77
N GLU A 137 35.89 44.50 7.75
CA GLU A 137 36.20 45.64 6.91
C GLU A 137 37.59 46.20 7.25
N GLN A 138 37.85 46.41 8.55
CA GLN A 138 39.16 46.88 9.02
C GLN A 138 40.26 45.88 8.68
N ALA A 139 40.05 44.57 8.77
CA ALA A 139 40.99 43.56 8.38
C ALA A 139 41.33 43.58 6.86
N VAL A 140 40.35 43.94 6.02
CA VAL A 140 40.56 44.18 4.57
C VAL A 140 41.45 45.41 4.38
N ASP A 141 41.14 46.53 5.06
CA ASP A 141 41.93 47.75 4.96
C ASP A 141 43.39 47.53 5.39
N ASP A 142 43.61 46.85 6.53
CA ASP A 142 44.94 46.52 7.04
C ASP A 142 45.72 45.61 6.05
N ALA A 143 45.04 44.61 5.49
CA ALA A 143 45.66 43.68 4.51
C ALA A 143 45.92 44.37 3.16
N GLU A 144 45.10 45.34 2.72
CA GLU A 144 45.32 46.19 1.55
C GLU A 144 46.56 47.06 1.76
N GLU A 145 46.71 47.72 2.96
CA GLU A 145 47.83 48.53 3.27
C GLU A 145 49.17 47.71 3.26
N ASP A 146 49.15 46.51 3.84
CA ASP A 146 50.27 45.59 3.82
C ASP A 146 50.64 45.10 2.41
N TYR A 147 49.62 44.80 1.58
CA TYR A 147 49.83 44.49 0.17
C TYR A 147 50.47 45.64 -0.56
N GLN A 148 49.96 46.87 -0.40
CA GLN A 148 50.52 48.06 -1.03
C GLN A 148 51.98 48.32 -0.62
N LYS A 149 52.32 48.13 0.65
CA LYS A 149 53.70 48.25 1.18
C LYS A 149 54.63 47.22 0.52
N ALA A 150 54.21 45.93 0.47
CA ALA A 150 54.96 44.89 -0.14
C ALA A 150 55.14 45.06 -1.66
N TYR A 151 54.05 45.52 -2.34
CA TYR A 151 54.07 45.79 -3.76
C TYR A 151 55.02 46.95 -4.07
N ASN A 152 54.92 48.09 -3.36
CA ASN A 152 55.76 49.26 -3.55
C ASN A 152 57.23 48.90 -3.31
N TRP A 153 57.51 48.12 -2.27
CA TRP A 153 58.89 47.66 -1.98
C TRP A 153 59.41 46.78 -3.15
N ARG A 154 58.65 45.87 -3.60
CA ARG A 154 59.03 45.00 -4.72
C ARG A 154 59.28 45.77 -6.03
N VAL A 155 58.43 46.77 -6.31
CA VAL A 155 58.59 47.67 -7.45
C VAL A 155 59.87 48.52 -7.35
N GLN A 156 60.17 49.05 -6.16
CA GLN A 156 61.41 49.80 -5.90
C GLN A 156 62.66 48.99 -6.17
N LEU A 157 62.64 47.68 -5.92
CA LEU A 157 63.77 46.80 -6.12
C LEU A 157 64.12 46.60 -7.65
N ASN A 158 63.24 46.99 -8.57
CA ASN A 158 63.57 47.04 -10.00
C ASN A 158 64.51 48.16 -10.38
N GLY A 159 64.64 49.19 -9.48
CA GLY A 159 65.57 50.29 -9.65
C GLY A 159 66.81 50.14 -8.75
N LYS A 160 67.57 51.25 -8.66
CA LYS A 160 68.65 51.37 -7.70
C LYS A 160 68.09 51.74 -6.32
N VAL A 161 68.35 50.92 -5.31
CA VAL A 161 67.97 51.10 -3.95
C VAL A 161 69.21 51.43 -3.08
N ASP A 162 68.97 52.05 -1.91
CA ASP A 162 70.04 52.27 -0.96
C ASP A 162 70.44 50.94 -0.28
N ILE A 163 71.66 50.50 -0.58
CA ILE A 163 72.23 49.28 -0.05
C ILE A 163 73.13 49.68 1.14
N LYS A 164 72.85 49.08 2.27
CA LYS A 164 73.67 49.20 3.51
C LYS A 164 74.43 47.89 3.71
N GLU A 165 75.75 47.95 3.56
CA GLU A 165 76.63 46.80 3.67
C GLU A 165 77.72 47.08 4.73
N TYR A 166 77.93 46.11 5.60
CA TYR A 166 79.01 46.18 6.58
C TYR A 166 80.31 45.67 5.90
N VAL A 167 81.27 46.59 5.74
CA VAL A 167 82.59 46.26 5.13
C VAL A 167 83.70 46.52 6.15
N TYR A 168 84.71 45.67 6.08
CA TYR A 168 85.91 45.93 6.91
C TYR A 168 86.72 46.98 6.24
N ASP A 169 87.17 48.04 7.02
CA ASP A 169 88.11 49.03 6.57
C ASP A 169 89.56 48.47 6.51
N GLN A 170 90.49 49.25 6.02
CA GLN A 170 91.91 48.85 5.95
C GLN A 170 92.54 48.54 7.29
N GLN A 171 91.91 48.91 8.40
CA GLN A 171 92.34 48.62 9.78
C GLN A 171 91.60 47.48 10.42
N GLY A 172 90.75 46.73 9.66
CA GLY A 172 89.95 45.60 10.16
C GLY A 172 88.74 46.01 11.00
N GLN A 173 88.25 47.26 10.97
CA GLN A 173 87.06 47.73 11.70
C GLN A 173 85.84 47.63 10.81
N LEU A 174 84.71 47.16 11.34
CA LEU A 174 83.46 47.08 10.64
C LEU A 174 82.89 48.46 10.47
N LYS A 175 82.66 48.92 9.21
CA LYS A 175 82.04 50.18 8.87
C LYS A 175 80.78 49.93 7.99
N LEU A 176 79.72 50.69 8.26
CA LEU A 176 78.57 50.70 7.42
C LEU A 176 78.85 51.54 6.16
N LYS A 177 78.81 50.93 5.00
CA LYS A 177 78.87 51.57 3.68
C LYS A 177 77.45 51.67 3.08
N GLU A 178 77.00 52.86 2.78
CA GLU A 178 75.75 53.16 2.07
C GLU A 178 76.05 53.53 0.63
N TYR A 179 75.43 52.84 -0.32
CA TYR A 179 75.53 53.16 -1.72
C TYR A 179 74.27 52.82 -2.50
N LYS A 180 74.02 53.44 -3.65
CA LYS A 180 72.92 53.09 -4.54
C LYS A 180 73.33 52.00 -5.51
N GLY A 181 72.69 50.82 -5.38
CA GLY A 181 72.94 49.66 -6.23
C GLY A 181 71.66 48.90 -6.54
N TYR A 182 71.73 47.90 -7.41
CA TYR A 182 70.61 46.98 -7.66
C TYR A 182 70.57 45.96 -6.52
N ALA A 183 69.32 45.59 -6.14
CA ALA A 183 69.10 44.60 -5.09
C ALA A 183 69.66 43.23 -5.48
N GLY A 184 70.21 42.51 -4.50
CA GLY A 184 70.65 41.14 -4.71
C GLY A 184 69.47 40.18 -5.01
N LYS A 185 69.76 39.06 -5.67
CA LYS A 185 68.75 38.05 -6.04
C LYS A 185 67.93 37.57 -4.84
N GLU A 186 68.58 37.34 -3.74
CA GLU A 186 67.97 36.87 -2.47
C GLU A 186 66.96 37.90 -1.89
N THR A 187 67.27 39.21 -1.96
CA THR A 187 66.40 40.28 -1.56
C THR A 187 65.14 40.36 -2.46
N ILE A 188 65.32 40.17 -3.78
CA ILE A 188 64.21 40.16 -4.72
C ILE A 188 63.33 38.97 -4.48
N GLU A 189 63.86 37.77 -4.32
CA GLU A 189 63.12 36.55 -4.02
C GLU A 189 62.37 36.63 -2.70
N GLN A 190 62.98 37.31 -1.68
CA GLN A 190 62.26 37.53 -0.42
C GLN A 190 61.08 38.49 -0.61
N ALA A 191 61.30 39.63 -1.34
CA ALA A 191 60.23 40.55 -1.65
C ALA A 191 59.09 39.92 -2.47
N ASP A 192 59.43 38.98 -3.39
CA ASP A 192 58.42 38.24 -4.14
C ASP A 192 57.60 37.33 -3.22
N ARG A 193 58.22 36.67 -2.23
CA ARG A 193 57.50 35.85 -1.21
C ARG A 193 56.63 36.70 -0.30
N ASP A 194 57.16 37.88 0.16
CA ASP A 194 56.41 38.77 1.02
C ASP A 194 55.21 39.40 0.31
N LEU A 195 55.35 39.73 -0.98
CA LEU A 195 54.25 40.20 -1.81
C LEU A 195 53.16 39.10 -2.01
N ALA A 196 53.57 37.89 -2.35
CA ALA A 196 52.66 36.75 -2.52
C ALA A 196 51.88 36.43 -1.21
N LEU A 197 52.58 36.52 -0.05
CA LEU A 197 51.92 36.36 1.26
C LEU A 197 50.91 37.47 1.55
N ALA A 198 51.27 38.71 1.29
CA ALA A 198 50.38 39.83 1.48
C ALA A 198 49.17 39.78 0.56
N GLU A 199 49.33 39.38 -0.70
CA GLU A 199 48.25 39.14 -1.64
C GLU A 199 47.27 38.04 -1.16
N SER A 200 47.84 36.93 -0.64
CA SER A 200 47.04 35.83 -0.08
C SER A 200 46.22 36.30 1.12
N LYS A 201 46.82 37.09 2.04
CA LYS A 201 46.12 37.63 3.21
C LYS A 201 45.00 38.56 2.82
N LEU A 202 45.20 39.43 1.85
CA LEU A 202 44.19 40.33 1.33
C LEU A 202 43.00 39.58 0.72
N ASN A 203 43.30 38.53 -0.06
CA ASN A 203 42.24 37.68 -0.65
C ASN A 203 41.49 36.93 0.45
N ASP A 204 42.14 36.48 1.50
CA ASP A 204 41.49 35.83 2.65
C ASP A 204 40.55 36.82 3.40
N ALA A 205 41.03 38.02 3.71
CA ALA A 205 40.27 39.05 4.38
C ALA A 205 39.03 39.47 3.54
N ARG A 206 39.21 39.64 2.22
CA ARG A 206 38.07 39.97 1.32
C ARG A 206 37.02 38.87 1.30
N ARG A 207 37.40 37.60 1.23
CA ARG A 207 36.46 36.48 1.30
C ARG A 207 35.70 36.45 2.61
N GLU A 208 36.35 36.72 3.72
CA GLU A 208 35.69 36.78 5.03
C GLU A 208 34.68 37.93 5.11
N TYR A 209 35.07 39.12 4.64
CA TYR A 209 34.17 40.29 4.56
C TYR A 209 32.95 39.99 3.68
N GLU A 210 33.14 39.45 2.47
CA GLU A 210 32.05 39.09 1.56
C GLU A 210 31.13 38.04 2.19
N ARG A 211 31.65 37.06 2.93
CA ARG A 211 30.88 36.06 3.64
C ARG A 211 30.01 36.66 4.73
N LEU A 212 30.52 37.65 5.45
CA LEU A 212 29.78 38.36 6.52
C LEU A 212 28.72 39.30 5.92
N LEU A 213 28.97 39.92 4.75
CA LEU A 213 27.97 40.72 4.02
C LEU A 213 26.74 39.89 3.62
N GLN A 214 26.88 38.62 3.36
CA GLN A 214 25.76 37.71 3.02
C GLN A 214 24.91 37.32 4.26
N GLY A 215 25.30 37.72 5.46
CA GLY A 215 24.52 37.77 6.72
C GLY A 215 24.14 36.43 7.34
N GLU A 216 23.70 35.44 6.55
CA GLU A 216 23.13 34.20 7.08
C GLU A 216 24.12 33.03 7.16
N ASP A 217 25.26 33.09 6.51
CA ASP A 217 26.21 31.97 6.37
C ASP A 217 27.38 31.95 7.34
N SER A 218 27.38 32.81 8.37
CA SER A 218 28.44 32.70 9.35
C SER A 218 28.29 31.42 10.19
N ALA A 219 29.38 30.68 10.38
CA ALA A 219 29.38 29.48 11.21
C ALA A 219 28.86 29.72 12.62
N LYS A 220 29.05 30.95 13.15
CA LYS A 220 28.54 31.39 14.46
C LYS A 220 27.02 31.53 14.45
N VAL A 221 26.42 32.12 13.40
CA VAL A 221 24.97 32.25 13.24
C VAL A 221 24.34 30.87 13.08
N ALA A 222 24.91 30.01 12.25
CA ALA A 222 24.46 28.62 12.08
C ALA A 222 24.51 27.81 13.40
N ALA A 223 25.58 27.99 14.20
CA ALA A 223 25.69 27.33 15.50
C ALA A 223 24.66 27.88 16.52
N ALA A 224 24.40 29.19 16.53
CA ALA A 224 23.39 29.79 17.39
C ALA A 224 21.98 29.34 16.99
N LYS A 225 21.66 29.32 15.70
CA LYS A 225 20.39 28.74 15.19
C LYS A 225 20.21 27.28 15.62
N ALA A 226 21.24 26.46 15.46
CA ALA A 226 21.21 25.06 15.89
C ALA A 226 21.01 24.90 17.41
N SER A 227 21.56 25.80 18.22
CA SER A 227 21.33 25.82 19.66
C SER A 227 19.90 26.20 20.02
N VAL A 228 19.30 27.19 19.35
CA VAL A 228 17.87 27.55 19.49
C VAL A 228 16.99 26.35 19.13
N GLU A 229 17.24 25.68 17.98
CA GLU A 229 16.48 24.53 17.54
C GLU A 229 16.59 23.34 18.52
N ALA A 230 17.78 23.06 19.05
CA ALA A 230 18.00 22.00 20.01
C ALA A 230 17.26 22.23 21.32
N SER A 231 17.31 23.46 21.86
CA SER A 231 16.58 23.84 23.07
C SER A 231 15.06 23.78 22.83
N GLN A 232 14.59 24.29 21.70
CA GLN A 232 13.18 24.19 21.30
C GLN A 232 12.69 22.75 21.14
N ALA A 233 13.50 21.89 20.51
CA ALA A 233 13.17 20.47 20.36
C ALA A 233 13.04 19.75 21.71
N THR A 234 13.89 20.14 22.70
CA THR A 234 13.80 19.61 24.06
C THR A 234 12.51 20.08 24.75
N ILE A 235 12.14 21.34 24.62
CA ILE A 235 10.90 21.89 25.16
C ILE A 235 9.68 21.28 24.46
N ASN A 236 9.75 21.08 23.14
CA ASN A 236 8.68 20.43 22.37
C ASN A 236 8.42 18.98 22.80
N SER A 237 9.36 18.35 23.53
CA SER A 237 9.11 17.02 24.12
C SER A 237 8.04 17.00 25.21
N LEU A 238 7.65 18.17 25.74
CA LEU A 238 6.49 18.33 26.62
C LEU A 238 5.16 18.14 25.93
N TYR A 239 5.13 18.27 24.61
CA TYR A 239 3.91 18.25 23.82
C TYR A 239 3.86 17.03 22.93
N LEU A 240 2.70 16.43 22.84
CA LEU A 240 2.38 15.44 21.82
C LEU A 240 1.68 16.18 20.69
N LEU A 241 2.36 16.27 19.55
CA LEU A 241 1.91 17.04 18.39
C LEU A 241 1.42 16.11 17.29
N ALA A 242 0.41 16.52 16.52
CA ALA A 242 -0.03 15.81 15.32
C ALA A 242 1.06 15.89 14.24
N PRO A 243 1.55 14.77 13.70
CA PRO A 243 2.59 14.78 12.67
C PRO A 243 2.05 15.07 11.27
N PHE A 244 0.75 14.90 11.04
CA PHE A 244 0.02 15.12 9.79
C PHE A 244 -1.46 15.40 10.08
N ASP A 245 -2.18 15.87 9.06
CA ASP A 245 -3.63 16.08 9.13
C ASP A 245 -4.34 14.72 9.20
N GLY A 246 -5.25 14.53 10.16
CA GLY A 246 -5.93 13.25 10.33
C GLY A 246 -6.92 13.22 11.46
N GLN A 247 -7.47 12.05 11.71
CA GLN A 247 -8.43 11.80 12.77
C GLN A 247 -7.79 11.06 13.94
N ILE A 248 -8.12 11.47 15.17
CA ILE A 248 -7.71 10.79 16.39
C ILE A 248 -8.52 9.48 16.54
N LEU A 249 -7.83 8.36 16.55
CA LEU A 249 -8.47 7.02 16.66
C LEU A 249 -8.62 6.58 18.10
N SER A 250 -7.59 6.76 18.90
CA SER A 250 -7.60 6.44 20.32
C SER A 250 -6.80 7.44 21.15
N LEU A 251 -7.17 7.51 22.42
CA LEU A 251 -6.53 8.31 23.46
C LEU A 251 -6.52 7.49 24.74
N ASP A 252 -5.32 7.14 25.22
CA ASP A 252 -5.18 6.20 26.32
C ASP A 252 -4.98 6.85 27.68
N ASN A 253 -4.60 8.15 27.73
CA ASN A 253 -4.31 8.89 28.96
C ASN A 253 -5.43 9.83 29.37
N ARG A 254 -5.40 10.19 30.67
CA ARG A 254 -6.27 11.18 31.29
C ARG A 254 -5.44 12.28 31.94
N VAL A 255 -6.04 13.45 32.11
CA VAL A 255 -5.42 14.53 32.88
C VAL A 255 -5.08 14.04 34.29
N GLY A 256 -3.83 14.24 34.71
CA GLY A 256 -3.29 13.77 35.98
C GLY A 256 -2.58 12.41 35.91
N ASP A 257 -2.64 11.70 34.81
CA ASP A 257 -1.91 10.44 34.65
C ASP A 257 -0.40 10.69 34.53
N SER A 258 0.39 9.78 35.09
CA SER A 258 1.84 9.76 34.95
C SER A 258 2.23 8.89 33.76
N VAL A 259 3.06 9.42 32.86
CA VAL A 259 3.51 8.75 31.65
C VAL A 259 5.02 8.58 31.62
N GLU A 260 5.49 7.57 30.90
CA GLU A 260 6.91 7.28 30.70
C GLU A 260 7.34 7.57 29.25
N SER A 261 8.65 7.81 29.07
CA SER A 261 9.22 7.94 27.73
C SER A 261 9.04 6.65 26.92
N GLY A 262 8.50 6.75 25.71
CA GLY A 262 8.16 5.61 24.85
C GLY A 262 6.74 5.09 25.01
N GLU A 263 5.98 5.56 25.98
CA GLU A 263 4.57 5.21 26.17
C GLU A 263 3.69 5.82 25.07
N ILE A 264 2.92 4.99 24.38
CA ILE A 264 1.99 5.42 23.34
C ILE A 264 0.73 5.96 24.02
N SER A 265 0.30 7.14 23.60
CA SER A 265 -0.86 7.85 24.15
C SER A 265 -1.97 8.11 23.14
N VAL A 266 -1.62 8.32 21.88
CA VAL A 266 -2.56 8.69 20.83
C VAL A 266 -2.25 7.90 19.55
N ASN A 267 -3.28 7.36 18.93
CA ASN A 267 -3.22 6.88 17.56
C ASN A 267 -3.95 7.85 16.64
N ILE A 268 -3.29 8.25 15.57
CA ILE A 268 -3.83 9.15 14.53
C ILE A 268 -3.69 8.51 13.16
N ALA A 269 -4.69 8.70 12.31
CA ALA A 269 -4.65 8.25 10.93
C ALA A 269 -5.35 9.23 9.99
N ASP A 270 -4.92 9.24 8.75
CA ASP A 270 -5.67 9.83 7.65
C ASP A 270 -6.61 8.76 7.07
N LEU A 271 -7.90 8.93 7.28
CA LEU A 271 -8.92 7.99 6.80
C LEU A 271 -9.37 8.25 5.36
N THR A 272 -8.78 9.22 4.68
CA THR A 272 -9.07 9.47 3.25
C THR A 272 -8.30 8.51 2.34
N ASN A 273 -7.19 7.96 2.81
CA ASN A 273 -6.31 7.07 2.06
C ASN A 273 -6.25 5.69 2.71
N LEU A 274 -7.23 4.87 2.39
CA LEU A 274 -7.31 3.51 2.89
C LEU A 274 -6.77 2.49 1.89
N TYR A 275 -6.20 1.42 2.42
CA TYR A 275 -5.70 0.29 1.63
C TYR A 275 -5.89 -1.02 2.39
N VAL A 276 -5.89 -2.13 1.66
CA VAL A 276 -5.90 -3.48 2.24
C VAL A 276 -4.53 -4.12 2.08
N GLU A 277 -3.99 -4.65 3.17
CA GLU A 277 -2.85 -5.55 3.15
C GLU A 277 -3.33 -6.99 2.97
N ALA A 278 -3.40 -7.43 1.73
CA ALA A 278 -3.86 -8.77 1.36
C ALA A 278 -2.71 -9.77 1.37
N GLN A 279 -2.98 -11.01 1.81
CA GLN A 279 -1.97 -12.08 1.89
C GLN A 279 -2.21 -13.11 0.81
N ILE A 280 -1.34 -13.17 -0.20
CA ILE A 280 -1.43 -14.05 -1.37
C ILE A 280 -0.45 -15.22 -1.22
N ASP A 281 -0.91 -16.41 -1.60
CA ASP A 281 -0.10 -17.62 -1.55
C ASP A 281 0.99 -17.63 -2.63
N GLU A 282 2.09 -18.37 -2.39
CA GLU A 282 3.24 -18.46 -3.30
C GLU A 282 2.84 -18.97 -4.71
N SER A 283 1.81 -19.81 -4.81
CA SER A 283 1.31 -20.31 -6.09
C SER A 283 0.71 -19.23 -6.99
N ASP A 284 0.13 -18.19 -6.39
CA ASP A 284 -0.71 -17.22 -7.08
C ASP A 284 -0.01 -15.86 -7.30
N ILE A 285 0.98 -15.54 -6.45
CA ILE A 285 1.68 -14.25 -6.52
C ILE A 285 2.35 -13.96 -7.86
N ALA A 286 2.76 -15.01 -8.59
CA ALA A 286 3.39 -14.86 -9.90
C ALA A 286 2.46 -14.24 -10.96
N ASN A 287 1.14 -14.35 -10.75
CA ASN A 287 0.11 -13.82 -11.65
C ASN A 287 -0.31 -12.39 -11.29
N VAL A 288 -0.02 -11.93 -10.06
CA VAL A 288 -0.38 -10.59 -9.58
C VAL A 288 0.61 -9.56 -10.10
N LYS A 289 0.11 -8.43 -10.60
CA LYS A 289 0.90 -7.32 -11.12
C LYS A 289 0.43 -6.00 -10.54
N LEU A 290 1.34 -5.03 -10.48
CA LEU A 290 0.99 -3.64 -10.16
C LEU A 290 -0.04 -3.11 -11.17
N GLY A 291 -1.07 -2.43 -10.65
CA GLY A 291 -2.18 -1.91 -11.45
C GLY A 291 -3.29 -2.91 -11.73
N ASN A 292 -3.21 -4.17 -11.27
CA ASN A 292 -4.35 -5.07 -11.36
C ASN A 292 -5.55 -4.48 -10.61
N HIS A 293 -6.73 -4.50 -11.23
CA HIS A 293 -7.97 -4.09 -10.58
C HIS A 293 -8.38 -5.09 -9.52
N ALA A 294 -8.98 -4.60 -8.46
CA ALA A 294 -9.49 -5.41 -7.37
C ALA A 294 -10.86 -4.94 -6.91
N GLU A 295 -11.71 -5.88 -6.55
CA GLU A 295 -12.94 -5.66 -5.82
C GLU A 295 -12.71 -6.00 -4.35
N ILE A 296 -13.09 -5.09 -3.47
CA ILE A 296 -12.82 -5.16 -2.04
C ILE A 296 -14.15 -5.15 -1.29
N THR A 297 -14.40 -6.17 -0.49
CA THR A 297 -15.58 -6.23 0.38
C THR A 297 -15.10 -6.24 1.82
N VAL A 298 -15.46 -5.20 2.58
CA VAL A 298 -15.12 -5.10 4.01
C VAL A 298 -16.27 -5.65 4.83
N ASP A 299 -15.98 -6.61 5.71
CA ASP A 299 -17.00 -7.29 6.52
C ASP A 299 -17.84 -6.30 7.36
N ALA A 300 -17.20 -5.23 7.85
CA ALA A 300 -17.85 -4.18 8.64
C ALA A 300 -18.78 -3.26 7.82
N ALA A 301 -18.72 -3.28 6.49
CA ALA A 301 -19.48 -2.40 5.61
C ALA A 301 -20.74 -3.04 5.03
N ASN A 302 -21.30 -4.10 5.66
CA ASN A 302 -22.56 -4.74 5.27
C ASN A 302 -22.62 -5.17 3.78
N GLY A 303 -21.53 -5.62 3.21
CA GLY A 303 -21.48 -6.14 1.84
C GLY A 303 -21.37 -5.06 0.76
N VAL A 304 -21.01 -3.84 1.10
CA VAL A 304 -20.62 -2.81 0.13
C VAL A 304 -19.34 -3.25 -0.56
N VAL A 305 -19.34 -3.18 -1.89
CA VAL A 305 -18.17 -3.49 -2.72
C VAL A 305 -17.48 -2.18 -3.08
N PHE A 306 -16.20 -2.11 -2.74
CA PHE A 306 -15.31 -1.02 -3.14
C PHE A 306 -14.43 -1.48 -4.28
N THR A 307 -14.01 -0.55 -5.12
CA THR A 307 -13.01 -0.79 -6.15
C THR A 307 -11.64 -0.31 -5.69
N GLY A 308 -10.60 -0.93 -6.24
CA GLY A 308 -9.23 -0.56 -5.92
C GLY A 308 -8.23 -1.14 -6.90
N GLN A 309 -6.97 -0.87 -6.66
CA GLN A 309 -5.87 -1.33 -7.51
C GLN A 309 -4.69 -1.81 -6.68
N VAL A 310 -4.00 -2.82 -7.20
CA VAL A 310 -2.73 -3.28 -6.62
C VAL A 310 -1.67 -2.18 -6.78
N SER A 311 -1.26 -1.58 -5.67
CA SER A 311 -0.29 -0.48 -5.63
C SER A 311 1.12 -0.91 -5.26
N ALA A 312 1.26 -1.99 -4.46
CA ALA A 312 2.57 -2.53 -4.11
C ALA A 312 2.52 -4.04 -3.87
N ILE A 313 3.64 -4.70 -4.15
CA ILE A 313 3.85 -6.13 -3.88
C ILE A 313 5.14 -6.25 -3.06
N ASN A 314 5.05 -6.81 -1.86
CA ASN A 314 6.23 -7.08 -1.05
C ASN A 314 6.98 -8.30 -1.64
N PRO A 315 8.23 -8.16 -2.08
CA PRO A 315 8.99 -9.27 -2.67
C PRO A 315 9.48 -10.28 -1.62
N VAL A 316 9.29 -10.00 -0.33
CA VAL A 316 9.71 -10.88 0.76
C VAL A 316 8.49 -11.67 1.24
N GLY A 317 8.54 -13.00 1.07
CA GLY A 317 7.53 -13.90 1.58
C GLY A 317 7.68 -14.13 3.08
N GLU A 318 6.59 -14.22 3.78
CA GLU A 318 6.51 -14.52 5.20
C GLU A 318 5.87 -15.90 5.40
N THR A 319 6.41 -16.69 6.33
CA THR A 319 5.81 -17.99 6.65
C THR A 319 4.74 -17.83 7.73
N VAL A 320 3.50 -17.96 7.34
CA VAL A 320 2.33 -17.90 8.23
C VAL A 320 1.72 -19.31 8.28
N SER A 321 1.66 -19.91 9.46
CA SER A 321 1.08 -21.26 9.66
C SER A 321 1.67 -22.33 8.70
N ASN A 322 2.98 -22.30 8.44
CA ASN A 322 3.69 -23.23 7.56
C ASN A 322 3.40 -23.07 6.05
N VAL A 323 2.77 -21.97 5.65
CA VAL A 323 2.54 -21.58 4.24
C VAL A 323 3.28 -20.28 3.98
N VAL A 324 3.96 -20.18 2.83
CA VAL A 324 4.61 -18.94 2.42
C VAL A 324 3.57 -18.03 1.78
N LYS A 325 3.44 -16.83 2.34
CA LYS A 325 2.53 -15.80 1.85
C LYS A 325 3.28 -14.53 1.49
N TYR A 326 2.77 -13.81 0.52
CA TYR A 326 3.27 -12.51 0.09
C TYR A 326 2.24 -11.43 0.40
N THR A 327 2.69 -10.34 0.99
CA THR A 327 1.82 -9.20 1.28
C THR A 327 1.69 -8.34 0.02
N VAL A 328 0.46 -8.11 -0.40
CA VAL A 328 0.09 -7.24 -1.52
C VAL A 328 -0.76 -6.11 -0.98
N ARG A 329 -0.39 -4.89 -1.33
CA ARG A 329 -1.16 -3.70 -0.99
C ARG A 329 -2.14 -3.38 -2.11
N VAL A 330 -3.39 -3.21 -1.75
CA VAL A 330 -4.47 -2.82 -2.65
C VAL A 330 -5.07 -1.52 -2.13
N ASP A 331 -4.84 -0.41 -2.83
CA ASP A 331 -5.38 0.90 -2.48
C ASP A 331 -6.84 0.98 -2.93
N LEU A 332 -7.71 1.55 -2.09
CA LEU A 332 -9.11 1.82 -2.43
C LEU A 332 -9.18 3.08 -3.31
N ASP A 333 -10.01 3.06 -4.37
CA ASP A 333 -10.07 4.18 -5.33
C ASP A 333 -10.77 5.43 -4.76
N SER A 334 -11.92 5.27 -4.15
CA SER A 334 -12.68 6.36 -3.54
C SER A 334 -13.60 5.82 -2.44
N LEU A 335 -13.75 6.62 -1.41
CA LEU A 335 -14.67 6.34 -0.30
C LEU A 335 -15.80 7.35 -0.32
N ASP A 336 -17.04 6.88 -0.15
CA ASP A 336 -18.14 7.75 0.19
C ASP A 336 -17.95 8.21 1.64
N GLU A 337 -18.00 9.52 1.89
CA GLU A 337 -17.77 10.14 3.20
C GLU A 337 -18.73 9.62 4.31
N ASP A 338 -19.84 9.03 3.92
CA ASP A 338 -20.87 8.52 4.85
C ASP A 338 -20.60 7.08 5.34
N ILE A 339 -19.57 6.38 4.82
CA ILE A 339 -19.31 4.98 5.16
C ILE A 339 -18.19 4.91 6.20
N PHE A 340 -18.54 4.47 7.40
CA PHE A 340 -17.55 4.20 8.44
C PHE A 340 -16.86 2.85 8.21
N LEU A 341 -15.55 2.89 7.98
CA LEU A 341 -14.67 1.73 7.82
C LEU A 341 -13.68 1.66 8.99
N PRO A 342 -13.86 0.73 9.94
CA PRO A 342 -12.92 0.60 11.05
C PRO A 342 -11.60 0.01 10.57
N LEU A 343 -10.47 0.62 10.95
CA LEU A 343 -9.13 0.10 10.67
C LEU A 343 -8.92 -1.25 11.36
N GLY A 344 -8.19 -2.14 10.69
CA GLY A 344 -8.00 -3.51 11.14
C GLY A 344 -9.17 -4.45 10.82
N ALA A 345 -10.26 -3.95 10.23
CA ALA A 345 -11.36 -4.81 9.77
C ALA A 345 -10.86 -5.77 8.69
N THR A 346 -11.41 -6.98 8.69
CA THR A 346 -11.16 -7.95 7.63
C THR A 346 -11.81 -7.50 6.34
N ALA A 347 -11.04 -7.53 5.27
CA ALA A 347 -11.49 -7.26 3.92
C ALA A 347 -11.21 -8.46 3.02
N ASN A 348 -12.22 -8.86 2.23
CA ASN A 348 -12.07 -9.85 1.19
C ASN A 348 -11.74 -9.12 -0.11
N VAL A 349 -10.71 -9.56 -0.80
CA VAL A 349 -10.17 -8.92 -2.00
C VAL A 349 -10.18 -9.90 -3.15
N VAL A 350 -10.81 -9.52 -4.25
CA VAL A 350 -10.85 -10.28 -5.51
C VAL A 350 -10.02 -9.53 -6.54
N ILE A 351 -8.81 -10.00 -6.81
CA ILE A 351 -7.85 -9.35 -7.73
C ILE A 351 -8.02 -9.94 -9.12
N GLN A 352 -8.23 -9.10 -10.11
CA GLN A 352 -8.29 -9.49 -11.52
C GLN A 352 -6.87 -9.59 -12.09
N VAL A 353 -6.42 -10.82 -12.39
CA VAL A 353 -5.04 -11.06 -12.84
C VAL A 353 -4.88 -11.14 -14.34
N LYS A 354 -5.98 -11.33 -15.08
CA LYS A 354 -6.03 -11.27 -16.53
C LYS A 354 -7.17 -10.41 -17.02
N GLU A 355 -6.98 -9.82 -18.19
CA GLU A 355 -8.07 -9.14 -18.90
C GLU A 355 -9.18 -10.14 -19.24
N ALA A 356 -10.41 -9.62 -19.33
CA ALA A 356 -11.56 -10.40 -19.69
C ALA A 356 -11.40 -10.99 -21.09
N GLU A 357 -11.46 -12.33 -21.19
CA GLU A 357 -11.45 -13.04 -22.46
C GLU A 357 -12.87 -13.52 -22.79
N LEU A 358 -13.32 -13.24 -24.03
CA LEU A 358 -14.55 -13.78 -24.54
C LEU A 358 -14.39 -15.28 -24.79
N THR A 359 -15.10 -16.09 -24.02
CA THR A 359 -15.06 -17.55 -24.11
C THR A 359 -16.47 -18.09 -24.31
N LEU A 360 -16.62 -19.17 -25.09
CA LEU A 360 -17.90 -19.82 -25.25
C LEU A 360 -18.34 -20.51 -23.95
N ALA A 361 -19.60 -20.39 -23.62
CA ALA A 361 -20.16 -21.00 -22.42
C ALA A 361 -21.47 -21.75 -22.72
N VAL A 362 -21.69 -22.77 -21.94
CA VAL A 362 -22.92 -23.57 -21.95
C VAL A 362 -23.48 -23.70 -20.54
N PRO A 363 -24.77 -23.89 -20.35
CA PRO A 363 -25.32 -24.19 -19.03
C PRO A 363 -24.68 -25.43 -18.44
N ILE A 364 -24.39 -25.42 -17.14
CA ILE A 364 -23.72 -26.53 -16.44
C ILE A 364 -24.46 -27.87 -16.64
N ILE A 365 -25.79 -27.85 -16.76
CA ILE A 365 -26.65 -29.00 -17.00
C ILE A 365 -26.56 -29.55 -18.44
N ALA A 366 -25.91 -28.85 -19.37
CA ALA A 366 -25.69 -29.31 -20.72
C ALA A 366 -24.43 -30.18 -20.84
N ILE A 367 -23.50 -30.09 -19.89
CA ILE A 367 -22.27 -30.85 -19.87
C ILE A 367 -22.54 -32.26 -19.40
N GLN A 368 -22.17 -33.23 -20.22
CA GLN A 368 -22.22 -34.65 -19.94
C GLN A 368 -20.80 -35.17 -19.75
N ASN A 369 -20.66 -36.11 -18.84
CA ASN A 369 -19.38 -36.74 -18.56
C ASN A 369 -19.48 -38.23 -18.85
N ASP A 370 -18.49 -38.80 -19.57
CA ASP A 370 -18.28 -40.23 -19.63
C ASP A 370 -16.94 -40.58 -18.96
N GLU A 371 -16.60 -41.87 -18.87
CA GLU A 371 -15.36 -42.32 -18.19
C GLU A 371 -14.07 -41.68 -18.73
N LYS A 372 -14.11 -40.96 -19.84
CA LYS A 372 -12.92 -40.46 -20.56
C LYS A 372 -12.92 -38.95 -20.84
N SER A 373 -14.08 -38.30 -20.94
CA SER A 373 -14.15 -36.91 -21.38
C SER A 373 -15.49 -36.26 -21.06
N GLU A 374 -15.45 -34.95 -20.89
CA GLU A 374 -16.63 -34.07 -20.87
C GLU A 374 -17.05 -33.78 -22.32
N TYR A 375 -18.37 -33.72 -22.53
CA TYR A 375 -18.92 -33.42 -23.85
C TYR A 375 -20.27 -32.75 -23.75
N VAL A 376 -20.66 -32.10 -24.83
CA VAL A 376 -22.02 -31.54 -25.03
C VAL A 376 -22.64 -32.18 -26.29
N LEU A 377 -23.97 -32.27 -26.30
CA LEU A 377 -24.74 -32.73 -27.47
C LEU A 377 -25.29 -31.50 -28.20
N VAL A 378 -24.69 -31.17 -29.35
CA VAL A 378 -25.13 -30.09 -30.22
C VAL A 378 -26.25 -30.60 -31.11
N LEU A 379 -27.36 -29.88 -31.19
CA LEU A 379 -28.51 -30.17 -32.02
C LEU A 379 -28.30 -29.60 -33.43
N GLU A 380 -28.28 -30.46 -34.44
CA GLU A 380 -28.21 -30.05 -35.83
C GLU A 380 -29.60 -29.74 -36.41
N GLY A 381 -29.66 -28.92 -37.46
CA GLY A 381 -30.93 -28.50 -38.07
C GLY A 381 -31.82 -29.59 -38.61
N ASN A 382 -31.30 -30.80 -38.78
CA ASN A 382 -32.02 -32.03 -39.20
C ASN A 382 -32.63 -32.81 -38.01
N GLY A 383 -32.44 -32.35 -36.77
CA GLY A 383 -32.90 -33.02 -35.55
C GLY A 383 -31.95 -34.09 -35.02
N SER A 384 -30.79 -34.31 -35.62
CA SER A 384 -29.74 -35.18 -35.09
C SER A 384 -28.91 -34.44 -34.04
N THR A 385 -28.26 -35.19 -33.15
CA THR A 385 -27.30 -34.64 -32.17
C THR A 385 -25.89 -35.00 -32.56
N ARG A 386 -25.00 -34.01 -32.52
CA ARG A 386 -23.56 -34.18 -32.69
C ARG A 386 -22.88 -34.11 -31.34
N ARG A 387 -22.13 -35.12 -30.96
CA ARG A 387 -21.29 -35.09 -29.75
C ARG A 387 -20.06 -34.21 -30.00
N VAL A 388 -19.83 -33.24 -29.14
CA VAL A 388 -18.64 -32.40 -29.15
C VAL A 388 -17.95 -32.55 -27.81
N ASN A 389 -16.71 -33.03 -27.84
CA ASN A 389 -15.90 -33.07 -26.63
C ASN A 389 -15.51 -31.64 -26.23
N VAL A 390 -15.65 -31.31 -24.96
CA VAL A 390 -15.34 -29.99 -24.40
C VAL A 390 -14.44 -30.15 -23.19
N ILE A 391 -13.71 -29.13 -22.87
CA ILE A 391 -12.97 -28.98 -21.62
C ILE A 391 -13.68 -27.86 -20.87
N GLY A 392 -14.27 -28.19 -19.71
CA GLY A 392 -14.89 -27.22 -18.81
C GLY A 392 -13.84 -26.36 -18.14
N GLY A 393 -14.11 -25.05 -18.04
CA GLY A 393 -13.29 -24.07 -17.40
C GLY A 393 -14.04 -23.34 -16.27
N ALA A 394 -13.91 -22.02 -16.19
CA ALA A 394 -14.54 -21.20 -15.17
C ALA A 394 -16.08 -21.27 -15.20
N ILE A 395 -16.69 -21.25 -14.02
CA ILE A 395 -18.15 -21.22 -13.84
C ILE A 395 -18.55 -19.77 -13.52
N VAL A 396 -19.49 -19.25 -14.33
CA VAL A 396 -20.03 -17.91 -14.15
C VAL A 396 -21.56 -18.03 -14.04
N GLY A 397 -22.08 -17.91 -12.83
CA GLY A 397 -23.50 -18.14 -12.53
C GLY A 397 -23.91 -19.61 -12.81
N ASP A 398 -24.82 -19.82 -13.77
CA ASP A 398 -25.29 -21.13 -14.23
C ASP A 398 -24.61 -21.62 -15.52
N LEU A 399 -23.60 -20.87 -16.01
CA LEU A 399 -22.84 -21.15 -17.22
C LEU A 399 -21.44 -21.63 -16.89
N VAL A 400 -20.93 -22.56 -17.70
CA VAL A 400 -19.53 -23.02 -17.66
C VAL A 400 -18.86 -22.61 -18.96
N ALA A 401 -17.74 -21.91 -18.84
CA ALA A 401 -16.87 -21.64 -19.98
C ALA A 401 -16.36 -22.96 -20.55
N VAL A 402 -16.40 -23.14 -21.86
CA VAL A 402 -15.99 -24.38 -22.49
C VAL A 402 -15.07 -24.13 -23.69
N THR A 403 -14.06 -24.98 -23.79
CA THR A 403 -13.18 -24.99 -24.96
C THR A 403 -13.46 -26.27 -25.78
N GLY A 404 -13.84 -26.11 -27.07
CA GLY A 404 -14.18 -27.20 -27.94
C GLY A 404 -14.61 -26.73 -29.33
N ASP A 405 -14.99 -27.66 -30.23
CA ASP A 405 -15.48 -27.34 -31.57
C ASP A 405 -16.96 -26.88 -31.52
N LEU A 406 -17.18 -25.73 -30.86
CA LEU A 406 -18.49 -25.09 -30.72
C LEU A 406 -18.46 -23.70 -31.36
N LYS A 407 -19.63 -23.20 -31.70
CA LYS A 407 -19.83 -21.85 -32.19
C LYS A 407 -20.91 -21.15 -31.36
N GLU A 408 -20.76 -19.83 -31.22
CA GLU A 408 -21.82 -19.01 -30.62
C GLU A 408 -23.15 -19.21 -31.38
N GLY A 409 -24.22 -19.46 -30.62
CA GLY A 409 -25.53 -19.73 -31.16
C GLY A 409 -25.83 -21.21 -31.43
N ASP A 410 -24.86 -22.13 -31.30
CA ASP A 410 -25.10 -23.56 -31.37
C ASP A 410 -26.13 -23.95 -30.29
N ARG A 411 -27.04 -24.87 -30.63
CA ARG A 411 -28.04 -25.34 -29.67
C ARG A 411 -27.54 -26.61 -29.00
N VAL A 412 -27.50 -26.62 -27.68
CA VAL A 412 -27.11 -27.77 -26.88
C VAL A 412 -28.31 -28.38 -26.16
N SER A 413 -28.33 -29.69 -26.08
CA SER A 413 -29.36 -30.44 -25.39
C SER A 413 -29.12 -30.45 -23.90
N LEU A 414 -30.12 -30.07 -23.10
CA LEU A 414 -30.08 -30.13 -21.63
C LEU A 414 -30.59 -31.48 -21.16
N ILE A 415 -29.91 -32.09 -20.21
CA ILE A 415 -30.41 -33.29 -19.51
C ILE A 415 -31.23 -32.82 -18.32
N LEU A 416 -32.55 -32.93 -18.44
CA LEU A 416 -33.41 -32.89 -17.27
C LEU A 416 -33.44 -34.29 -16.67
N THR A 417 -32.71 -34.53 -15.60
CA THR A 417 -32.94 -35.70 -14.74
C THR A 417 -34.35 -35.59 -14.18
N ASN A 418 -35.29 -36.41 -14.70
CA ASN A 418 -36.60 -36.47 -14.09
C ASN A 418 -36.45 -36.90 -12.62
N ALA A 419 -37.11 -36.21 -11.72
CA ALA A 419 -37.14 -36.53 -10.29
C ALA A 419 -37.64 -37.97 -9.98
N ASP A 420 -38.15 -38.69 -10.97
CA ASP A 420 -38.64 -40.07 -10.84
C ASP A 420 -37.52 -41.13 -10.85
N ASP A 421 -36.32 -40.80 -11.33
CA ASP A 421 -35.19 -41.76 -11.33
C ASP A 421 -34.51 -41.93 -9.96
N LEU A 422 -34.84 -41.05 -8.99
CA LEU A 422 -34.32 -41.13 -7.63
C LEU A 422 -35.16 -41.97 -6.68
N GLN A 423 -36.33 -42.55 -7.14
CA GLN A 423 -37.19 -43.38 -6.26
C GLN A 423 -36.95 -44.90 -6.43
N GLY A 424 -35.94 -45.34 -7.20
CA GLY A 424 -35.71 -46.74 -7.56
C GLY A 424 -34.81 -47.57 -6.62
N GLN A 425 -34.23 -47.03 -5.57
CA GLN A 425 -33.38 -47.81 -4.66
C GLN A 425 -33.68 -47.56 -3.19
N GLY A 426 -34.89 -47.91 -2.76
CA GLY A 426 -35.18 -48.18 -1.35
C GLY A 426 -34.65 -49.54 -0.93
N PRO A 427 -33.98 -49.71 0.20
CA PRO A 427 -33.57 -51.02 0.65
C PRO A 427 -34.81 -51.83 1.05
N ASN A 428 -34.95 -53.00 0.46
CA ASN A 428 -36.01 -53.99 0.74
C ASN A 428 -35.82 -54.51 2.19
N PRO A 429 -36.73 -54.25 3.17
CA PRO A 429 -36.51 -54.63 4.55
C PRO A 429 -37.05 -56.03 4.91
N PHE A 430 -37.39 -56.91 3.97
CA PHE A 430 -37.92 -58.20 4.28
C PHE A 430 -37.18 -59.33 3.55
N GLY A 431 -36.11 -59.78 4.13
CA GLY A 431 -35.45 -61.07 3.87
C GLY A 431 -35.25 -61.82 5.20
N GLY A 432 -36.33 -62.24 5.77
CA GLY A 432 -36.30 -63.19 6.91
C GLY A 432 -35.96 -64.58 6.44
N GLY A 433 -34.97 -65.21 7.00
CA GLY A 433 -34.63 -66.58 6.91
C GLY A 433 -34.04 -67.10 8.21
N ARG A 434 -34.83 -67.91 8.91
CA ARG A 434 -34.46 -68.78 10.03
C ARG A 434 -33.73 -70.03 9.52
N PRO A 435 -33.15 -70.86 10.38
CA PRO A 435 -33.06 -70.89 11.85
C PRO A 435 -31.69 -70.50 12.42
#